data_e237db48108fdf3510d8a332167fc26e
#
_entry.id   e237db48108fdf3510d8a332167fc26e
#
_cell.length_a   1.000
_cell.length_b   1.000
_cell.length_c   1.000
_cell.angle_alpha   90.00
_cell.angle_beta   90.00
_cell.angle_gamma   90.00
#
_symmetry.space_group_name_H-M   'P 1'
#
loop_
_entity.id
_entity.type
_entity.pdbx_description
1 polymer ?
#
loop_
_entity_poly.entity_id
_entity_poly.type
_entity_poly.pdbx_seq_one_letter_code
_entity_poly.pdbx_strand_id
1 'polypeptide(L)'
;MPSQIEILESAIKAAISRAIDAGSLSGQTPEAIKLERPKDRDHGDYASSIALQLAKPAGKNPREVAEIIAAQLNGVEGISKVDIAGPGFINITLNRASQAALVETIVKATKDYGKGSALAGIKINLEFISANPTGPLHLGHTRWAAVGDALGRVLTAAGASVTREFYINDRGNQMDYFGQSVEAVALGNPVPENGYQGDYIKDLAAEVVAQNAGIKALPEAERVIAFREAAYQLQLKDQQRVLDTFNTHFDVWFSERSLHDEGSVEHGMEKLRAQGHVFEVDGAVWLRTTDFGDDK
;
A
#
# COMPACT_ATOMS: atom_id res chain seq x y z
N MET A 1 -4.45 -5.93 22.43
CA MET A 1 -5.44 -6.89 22.97
C MET A 1 -5.93 -7.73 21.81
N PRO A 2 -6.21 -9.03 22.01
CA PRO A 2 -6.74 -9.87 20.94
C PRO A 2 -8.11 -9.34 20.49
N SER A 3 -8.35 -9.40 19.20
CA SER A 3 -9.66 -9.06 18.61
C SER A 3 -10.70 -10.13 18.96
N GLN A 4 -11.99 -9.77 18.83
CA GLN A 4 -13.07 -10.75 19.04
C GLN A 4 -12.91 -11.99 18.14
N ILE A 5 -12.39 -11.81 16.94
CA ILE A 5 -12.12 -12.92 16.00
C ILE A 5 -11.01 -13.81 16.54
N GLU A 6 -9.90 -13.26 17.02
CA GLU A 6 -8.79 -14.03 17.60
C GLU A 6 -9.21 -14.80 18.86
N ILE A 7 -10.10 -14.24 19.68
CA ILE A 7 -10.66 -14.91 20.86
C ILE A 7 -11.48 -16.11 20.42
N LEU A 8 -12.38 -15.93 19.44
CA LEU A 8 -13.22 -17.03 18.92
C LEU A 8 -12.39 -18.08 18.19
N GLU A 9 -11.39 -17.67 17.40
CA GLU A 9 -10.46 -18.58 16.73
C GLU A 9 -9.73 -19.46 17.76
N SER A 10 -9.23 -18.86 18.83
CA SER A 10 -8.57 -19.56 19.92
C SER A 10 -9.52 -20.53 20.64
N ALA A 11 -10.77 -20.11 20.86
CA ALA A 11 -11.80 -20.95 21.48
C ALA A 11 -12.13 -22.18 20.60
N ILE A 12 -12.26 -22.02 19.28
CA ILE A 12 -12.52 -23.11 18.35
C ILE A 12 -11.30 -24.03 18.25
N LYS A 13 -10.07 -23.50 18.21
CA LYS A 13 -8.84 -24.33 18.25
C LYS A 13 -8.79 -25.20 19.51
N ALA A 14 -9.07 -24.59 20.66
CA ALA A 14 -9.13 -25.32 21.92
C ALA A 14 -10.23 -26.38 21.94
N ALA A 15 -11.39 -26.09 21.33
CA ALA A 15 -12.49 -27.06 21.20
C ALA A 15 -12.09 -28.25 20.31
N ILE A 16 -11.41 -28.01 19.18
CA ILE A 16 -10.88 -29.04 18.30
C ILE A 16 -9.83 -29.89 19.02
N SER A 17 -8.87 -29.24 19.71
CA SER A 17 -7.83 -29.95 20.48
C SER A 17 -8.45 -30.85 21.53
N ARG A 18 -9.40 -30.37 22.34
CA ARG A 18 -10.11 -31.19 23.32
C ARG A 18 -10.84 -32.39 22.70
N ALA A 19 -11.44 -32.20 21.53
CA ALA A 19 -12.12 -33.28 20.82
C ALA A 19 -11.14 -34.36 20.31
N ILE A 20 -9.94 -33.95 19.89
CA ILE A 20 -8.86 -34.85 19.48
C ILE A 20 -8.30 -35.60 20.69
N ASP A 21 -8.00 -34.90 21.77
CA ASP A 21 -7.47 -35.50 23.02
C ASP A 21 -8.45 -36.50 23.65
N ALA A 22 -9.76 -36.25 23.50
CA ALA A 22 -10.82 -37.16 23.92
C ALA A 22 -11.08 -38.33 22.95
N GLY A 23 -10.37 -38.40 21.82
CA GLY A 23 -10.53 -39.45 20.80
C GLY A 23 -11.84 -39.36 20.01
N SER A 24 -12.62 -38.30 20.16
CA SER A 24 -13.88 -38.07 19.43
C SER A 24 -13.68 -37.50 18.03
N LEU A 25 -12.52 -36.90 17.79
CA LEU A 25 -12.09 -36.39 16.49
C LEU A 25 -10.65 -36.84 16.19
N SER A 26 -10.40 -37.26 14.95
CA SER A 26 -9.04 -37.62 14.48
C SER A 26 -8.47 -36.51 13.62
N GLY A 27 -7.13 -36.36 13.66
CA GLY A 27 -6.43 -35.36 12.86
C GLY A 27 -5.58 -34.39 13.70
N GLN A 28 -5.31 -33.21 13.17
CA GLN A 28 -4.56 -32.16 13.83
C GLN A 28 -5.38 -30.87 13.92
N THR A 29 -5.15 -30.08 14.97
CA THR A 29 -5.75 -28.76 15.09
C THR A 29 -5.17 -27.85 14.01
N PRO A 30 -6.01 -27.21 13.18
CA PRO A 30 -5.56 -26.31 12.12
C PRO A 30 -4.81 -25.10 12.66
N GLU A 31 -3.82 -24.63 11.90
CA GLU A 31 -3.04 -23.44 12.24
C GLU A 31 -3.89 -22.16 12.18
N ALA A 32 -4.80 -22.08 11.21
CA ALA A 32 -5.73 -20.96 11.05
C ALA A 32 -7.18 -21.43 10.92
N ILE A 33 -8.11 -20.68 11.51
CA ILE A 33 -9.55 -20.95 11.42
C ILE A 33 -10.23 -19.75 10.80
N LYS A 34 -10.88 -19.96 9.66
CA LYS A 34 -11.64 -18.90 9.00
C LYS A 34 -12.97 -18.68 9.71
N LEU A 35 -13.17 -17.43 10.19
CA LEU A 35 -14.42 -16.93 10.72
C LEU A 35 -14.98 -15.86 9.79
N GLU A 36 -16.26 -15.94 9.50
CA GLU A 36 -16.98 -14.99 8.64
C GLU A 36 -18.20 -14.45 9.38
N ARG A 37 -18.63 -13.25 9.05
CA ARG A 37 -19.93 -12.73 9.47
C ARG A 37 -21.00 -13.25 8.53
N PRO A 38 -22.01 -13.98 9.03
CA PRO A 38 -23.11 -14.41 8.19
C PRO A 38 -23.83 -13.23 7.54
N LYS A 39 -24.33 -13.43 6.31
CA LYS A 39 -25.16 -12.42 5.66
C LYS A 39 -26.51 -12.24 6.34
N ASP A 40 -27.06 -13.34 6.87
CA ASP A 40 -28.32 -13.35 7.61
C ASP A 40 -28.01 -13.37 9.12
N ARG A 41 -28.62 -12.44 9.85
CA ARG A 41 -28.47 -12.32 11.31
C ARG A 41 -29.06 -13.49 12.09
N ASP A 42 -29.99 -14.22 11.50
CA ASP A 42 -30.58 -15.43 12.10
C ASP A 42 -29.53 -16.56 12.23
N HIS A 43 -28.41 -16.45 11.51
CA HIS A 43 -27.29 -17.38 11.60
C HIS A 43 -26.22 -16.96 12.64
N GLY A 44 -26.54 -16.06 13.58
CA GLY A 44 -25.64 -15.61 14.63
C GLY A 44 -24.67 -14.51 14.22
N ASP A 45 -23.67 -14.25 15.05
CA ASP A 45 -22.70 -13.17 14.87
C ASP A 45 -21.51 -13.60 13.99
N TYR A 46 -21.13 -14.88 14.05
CA TYR A 46 -20.02 -15.47 13.31
C TYR A 46 -20.36 -16.88 12.81
N ALA A 47 -19.75 -17.28 11.68
CA ALA A 47 -19.85 -18.61 11.11
C ALA A 47 -18.45 -19.15 10.76
N SER A 48 -18.25 -20.47 10.93
CA SER A 48 -17.04 -21.16 10.51
C SER A 48 -17.38 -22.39 9.67
N SER A 49 -16.61 -22.59 8.59
CA SER A 49 -16.65 -23.77 7.75
C SER A 49 -15.63 -24.85 8.15
N ILE A 50 -15.00 -24.73 9.32
CA ILE A 50 -13.88 -25.58 9.73
C ILE A 50 -14.23 -27.08 9.76
N ALA A 51 -15.47 -27.42 10.10
CA ALA A 51 -15.92 -28.83 10.11
C ALA A 51 -15.90 -29.46 8.72
N LEU A 52 -16.15 -28.68 7.65
CA LEU A 52 -16.04 -29.16 6.26
C LEU A 52 -14.59 -29.52 5.90
N GLN A 53 -13.63 -28.78 6.42
CA GLN A 53 -12.20 -29.03 6.19
C GLN A 53 -11.69 -30.24 6.97
N LEU A 54 -12.17 -30.42 8.20
CA LEU A 54 -11.75 -31.51 9.08
C LEU A 54 -12.45 -32.83 8.81
N ALA A 55 -13.55 -32.84 8.08
CA ALA A 55 -14.36 -34.03 7.82
C ALA A 55 -13.55 -35.15 7.15
N LYS A 56 -12.82 -34.85 6.09
CA LYS A 56 -12.01 -35.82 5.35
C LYS A 56 -10.87 -36.42 6.18
N PRO A 57 -10.02 -35.63 6.85
CA PRO A 57 -8.99 -36.14 7.76
C PRO A 57 -9.56 -36.97 8.92
N ALA A 58 -10.72 -36.56 9.45
CA ALA A 58 -11.37 -37.27 10.57
C ALA A 58 -12.11 -38.52 10.15
N GLY A 59 -12.30 -38.77 8.85
CA GLY A 59 -13.10 -39.92 8.35
C GLY A 59 -14.57 -39.84 8.74
N LYS A 60 -15.11 -38.64 8.96
CA LYS A 60 -16.47 -38.40 9.45
C LYS A 60 -17.27 -37.49 8.51
N ASN A 61 -18.60 -37.49 8.68
CA ASN A 61 -19.46 -36.54 7.99
C ASN A 61 -19.19 -35.10 8.51
N PRO A 62 -19.15 -34.07 7.67
CA PRO A 62 -18.92 -32.70 8.12
C PRO A 62 -19.90 -32.24 9.20
N ARG A 63 -21.15 -32.64 9.14
CA ARG A 63 -22.14 -32.30 10.15
C ARG A 63 -21.83 -32.95 11.51
N GLU A 64 -21.39 -34.20 11.51
CA GLU A 64 -20.93 -34.89 12.72
C GLU A 64 -19.71 -34.20 13.34
N VAL A 65 -18.74 -33.79 12.52
CA VAL A 65 -17.58 -33.01 12.98
C VAL A 65 -18.02 -31.67 13.58
N ALA A 66 -18.99 -30.98 12.96
CA ALA A 66 -19.57 -29.75 13.49
C ALA A 66 -20.24 -29.95 14.85
N GLU A 67 -20.99 -31.06 15.03
CA GLU A 67 -21.64 -31.41 16.28
C GLU A 67 -20.63 -31.69 17.41
N ILE A 68 -19.55 -32.38 17.11
CA ILE A 68 -18.45 -32.62 18.05
C ILE A 68 -17.80 -31.32 18.50
N ILE A 69 -17.47 -30.41 17.55
CA ILE A 69 -16.86 -29.13 17.87
C ILE A 69 -17.84 -28.22 18.63
N ALA A 70 -19.10 -28.15 18.21
CA ALA A 70 -20.14 -27.36 18.86
C ALA A 70 -20.37 -27.80 20.32
N ALA A 71 -20.35 -29.09 20.59
CA ALA A 71 -20.44 -29.62 21.95
C ALA A 71 -19.31 -29.12 22.87
N GLN A 72 -18.10 -28.95 22.32
CA GLN A 72 -16.94 -28.43 23.05
C GLN A 72 -16.95 -26.89 23.17
N LEU A 73 -17.77 -26.19 22.40
CA LEU A 73 -17.96 -24.74 22.48
C LEU A 73 -19.08 -24.33 23.43
N ASN A 74 -19.96 -25.26 23.78
CA ASN A 74 -21.03 -25.00 24.75
C ASN A 74 -20.43 -24.69 26.13
N GLY A 75 -20.85 -23.54 26.72
CA GLY A 75 -20.37 -23.10 28.02
C GLY A 75 -19.04 -22.30 27.97
N VAL A 76 -18.49 -22.10 26.78
CA VAL A 76 -17.33 -21.19 26.63
C VAL A 76 -17.77 -19.74 26.89
N GLU A 77 -17.03 -19.05 27.73
CA GLU A 77 -17.30 -17.66 28.08
C GLU A 77 -17.40 -16.79 26.82
N GLY A 78 -18.42 -15.96 26.76
CA GLY A 78 -18.65 -15.07 25.62
C GLY A 78 -19.57 -15.63 24.56
N ILE A 79 -19.82 -16.96 24.52
CA ILE A 79 -20.72 -17.63 23.57
C ILE A 79 -22.07 -17.86 24.26
N SER A 80 -23.17 -17.40 23.65
CA SER A 80 -24.52 -17.66 24.13
C SER A 80 -25.15 -18.87 23.45
N LYS A 81 -24.82 -19.13 22.20
CA LYS A 81 -25.42 -20.22 21.41
C LYS A 81 -24.47 -20.65 20.28
N VAL A 82 -24.49 -21.97 20.00
CA VAL A 82 -23.82 -22.57 18.84
C VAL A 82 -24.83 -23.38 18.06
N ASP A 83 -25.08 -23.04 16.81
CA ASP A 83 -26.00 -23.76 15.91
C ASP A 83 -25.23 -24.37 14.73
N ILE A 84 -25.75 -25.44 14.18
CA ILE A 84 -25.17 -26.08 13.00
C ILE A 84 -26.12 -25.88 11.82
N ALA A 85 -25.62 -25.28 10.76
CA ALA A 85 -26.38 -25.03 9.54
C ALA A 85 -25.85 -25.83 8.34
N GLY A 86 -26.74 -26.17 7.44
CA GLY A 86 -26.42 -26.86 6.20
C GLY A 86 -25.53 -28.08 6.37
N PRO A 87 -24.48 -28.26 5.56
CA PRO A 87 -23.64 -29.46 5.57
C PRO A 87 -22.66 -29.53 6.76
N GLY A 88 -22.57 -28.49 7.62
CA GLY A 88 -21.64 -28.49 8.75
C GLY A 88 -21.02 -27.11 9.02
N PHE A 89 -21.74 -26.03 8.71
CA PHE A 89 -21.36 -24.68 9.16
C PHE A 89 -21.66 -24.53 10.65
N ILE A 90 -20.71 -24.04 11.40
CA ILE A 90 -20.85 -23.75 12.84
C ILE A 90 -21.16 -22.26 12.99
N ASN A 91 -22.36 -21.94 13.41
CA ASN A 91 -22.85 -20.59 13.65
C ASN A 91 -22.76 -20.27 15.15
N ILE A 92 -22.16 -19.13 15.47
CA ILE A 92 -21.87 -18.71 16.86
C ILE A 92 -22.60 -17.41 17.12
N THR A 93 -23.40 -17.40 18.20
CA THR A 93 -24.03 -16.19 18.74
C THR A 93 -23.32 -15.79 20.03
N LEU A 94 -22.91 -14.54 20.13
CA LEU A 94 -22.26 -13.99 21.31
C LEU A 94 -23.28 -13.59 22.39
N ASN A 95 -22.87 -13.62 23.64
CA ASN A 95 -23.71 -13.08 24.70
C ASN A 95 -23.62 -11.53 24.73
N ARG A 96 -24.63 -10.89 25.36
CA ARG A 96 -24.69 -9.42 25.46
C ARG A 96 -23.50 -8.81 26.22
N ALA A 97 -22.97 -9.54 27.20
CA ALA A 97 -21.81 -9.06 27.97
C ALA A 97 -20.56 -8.97 27.09
N SER A 98 -20.32 -9.95 26.19
CA SER A 98 -19.21 -9.91 25.24
C SER A 98 -19.34 -8.76 24.22
N GLN A 99 -20.56 -8.45 23.80
CA GLN A 99 -20.80 -7.29 22.92
C GLN A 99 -20.54 -5.97 23.67
N ALA A 100 -20.95 -5.86 24.95
CA ALA A 100 -20.68 -4.70 25.79
C ALA A 100 -19.17 -4.54 26.09
N ALA A 101 -18.46 -5.63 26.33
CA ALA A 101 -17.01 -5.62 26.54
C ALA A 101 -16.24 -5.11 25.32
N LEU A 102 -16.76 -5.35 24.10
CA LEU A 102 -16.18 -4.77 22.89
C LEU A 102 -16.23 -3.24 22.90
N VAL A 103 -17.36 -2.66 23.31
CA VAL A 103 -17.52 -1.19 23.43
C VAL A 103 -16.51 -0.63 24.43
N GLU A 104 -16.37 -1.28 25.58
CA GLU A 104 -15.36 -0.89 26.59
C GLU A 104 -13.94 -0.97 26.04
N THR A 105 -13.63 -2.02 25.29
CA THR A 105 -12.33 -2.18 24.62
C THR A 105 -12.06 -1.06 23.61
N ILE A 106 -13.06 -0.70 22.79
CA ILE A 106 -12.96 0.40 21.82
C ILE A 106 -12.69 1.72 22.53
N VAL A 107 -13.48 2.00 23.58
CA VAL A 107 -13.35 3.25 24.36
C VAL A 107 -11.99 3.34 25.05
N LYS A 108 -11.49 2.25 25.62
CA LYS A 108 -10.15 2.21 26.25
C LYS A 108 -9.01 2.35 25.25
N ALA A 109 -9.11 1.68 24.10
CA ALA A 109 -8.07 1.70 23.08
C ALA A 109 -8.02 3.02 22.29
N THR A 110 -9.14 3.77 22.24
CA THR A 110 -9.24 5.05 21.53
C THR A 110 -8.69 4.96 20.09
N LYS A 111 -7.69 5.79 19.74
CA LYS A 111 -7.03 5.81 18.43
C LYS A 111 -6.20 4.55 18.10
N ASP A 112 -5.96 3.70 19.10
CA ASP A 112 -5.18 2.46 18.92
C ASP A 112 -6.09 1.24 18.67
N TYR A 113 -7.41 1.43 18.74
CA TYR A 113 -8.35 0.38 18.35
C TYR A 113 -8.21 0.04 16.84
N GLY A 114 -8.13 -1.23 16.53
CA GLY A 114 -7.91 -1.73 15.16
C GLY A 114 -6.43 -1.86 14.76
N LYS A 115 -5.49 -1.43 15.59
CA LYS A 115 -4.08 -1.72 15.37
C LYS A 115 -3.75 -3.16 15.79
N GLY A 116 -2.97 -3.82 14.93
CA GLY A 116 -2.52 -5.20 15.12
C GLY A 116 -1.01 -5.35 15.00
N SER A 117 -0.55 -6.59 15.09
CA SER A 117 0.86 -6.94 14.99
C SER A 117 1.15 -7.98 13.90
N ALA A 118 0.18 -8.21 12.99
CA ALA A 118 0.31 -9.23 11.94
C ALA A 118 1.52 -9.00 11.01
N LEU A 119 1.94 -7.73 10.86
CA LEU A 119 3.10 -7.35 10.06
C LEU A 119 4.24 -6.78 10.94
N ALA A 120 4.27 -7.13 12.23
CA ALA A 120 5.34 -6.68 13.12
C ALA A 120 6.72 -7.15 12.64
N GLY A 121 7.68 -6.22 12.58
CA GLY A 121 9.04 -6.48 12.08
C GLY A 121 9.19 -6.40 10.56
N ILE A 122 8.11 -6.27 9.79
CA ILE A 122 8.17 -6.08 8.35
C ILE A 122 8.42 -4.60 8.04
N LYS A 123 9.42 -4.35 7.18
CA LYS A 123 9.72 -3.02 6.63
C LYS A 123 9.21 -2.96 5.20
N ILE A 124 8.45 -1.93 4.88
CA ILE A 124 7.84 -1.73 3.56
C ILE A 124 8.24 -0.36 3.04
N ASN A 125 8.82 -0.29 1.85
CA ASN A 125 8.90 0.95 1.07
C ASN A 125 7.69 0.99 0.14
N LEU A 126 6.86 2.01 0.27
CA LEU A 126 5.63 2.19 -0.49
C LEU A 126 5.77 3.45 -1.36
N GLU A 127 6.09 3.24 -2.62
CA GLU A 127 6.16 4.28 -3.64
C GLU A 127 4.79 4.45 -4.31
N PHE A 128 4.33 5.70 -4.44
CA PHE A 128 3.08 6.01 -5.14
C PHE A 128 3.01 7.46 -5.60
N ILE A 129 2.15 7.73 -6.57
CA ILE A 129 2.03 8.99 -7.32
C ILE A 129 3.22 9.19 -8.24
N SER A 130 4.38 9.55 -7.71
CA SER A 130 5.65 9.72 -8.43
C SER A 130 5.48 10.51 -9.74
N ALA A 131 4.81 11.66 -9.65
CA ALA A 131 4.49 12.50 -10.79
C ALA A 131 5.71 13.31 -11.23
N ASN A 132 5.88 13.50 -12.55
CA ASN A 132 6.94 14.34 -13.09
C ASN A 132 6.79 15.79 -12.58
N PRO A 133 7.87 16.45 -12.19
CA PRO A 133 7.83 17.82 -11.65
C PRO A 133 7.74 18.88 -12.77
N THR A 134 7.11 18.54 -13.89
CA THR A 134 6.94 19.40 -15.07
C THR A 134 5.54 19.98 -15.19
N GLY A 135 4.66 19.71 -14.22
CA GLY A 135 3.31 20.24 -14.22
C GLY A 135 2.54 19.95 -12.92
N PRO A 136 1.36 20.55 -12.75
CA PRO A 136 0.52 20.38 -11.58
C PRO A 136 -0.03 18.96 -11.50
N LEU A 137 -0.34 18.53 -10.27
CA LEU A 137 -1.06 17.28 -10.06
C LEU A 137 -2.49 17.37 -10.66
N HIS A 138 -2.92 16.31 -11.28
CA HIS A 138 -4.25 16.21 -11.89
C HIS A 138 -5.07 15.05 -11.29
N LEU A 139 -6.32 14.91 -11.69
CA LEU A 139 -7.27 13.94 -11.15
C LEU A 139 -6.75 12.48 -11.16
N GLY A 140 -5.94 12.11 -12.18
CA GLY A 140 -5.31 10.78 -12.21
C GLY A 140 -4.37 10.54 -11.02
N HIS A 141 -3.60 11.55 -10.63
CA HIS A 141 -2.71 11.48 -9.46
C HIS A 141 -3.48 11.41 -8.14
N THR A 142 -4.64 12.08 -8.03
CA THR A 142 -5.50 12.04 -6.84
C THR A 142 -5.95 10.61 -6.51
N ARG A 143 -6.26 9.82 -7.53
CA ARG A 143 -6.62 8.41 -7.33
C ARG A 143 -5.47 7.61 -6.70
N TRP A 144 -4.24 7.80 -7.19
CA TRP A 144 -3.06 7.14 -6.63
C TRP A 144 -2.72 7.65 -5.23
N ALA A 145 -2.93 8.93 -4.97
CA ALA A 145 -2.79 9.52 -3.64
C ALA A 145 -3.72 8.82 -2.64
N ALA A 146 -5.01 8.70 -2.97
CA ALA A 146 -6.00 8.08 -2.09
C ALA A 146 -5.70 6.60 -1.83
N VAL A 147 -5.34 5.84 -2.88
CA VAL A 147 -5.03 4.40 -2.75
C VAL A 147 -3.73 4.17 -1.98
N GLY A 148 -2.66 4.91 -2.32
CA GLY A 148 -1.35 4.77 -1.68
C GLY A 148 -1.39 5.16 -0.20
N ASP A 149 -2.01 6.29 0.14
CA ASP A 149 -2.14 6.73 1.53
C ASP A 149 -2.99 5.74 2.35
N ALA A 150 -4.14 5.29 1.81
CA ALA A 150 -4.98 4.29 2.49
C ALA A 150 -4.21 2.99 2.73
N LEU A 151 -3.47 2.50 1.73
CA LEU A 151 -2.64 1.30 1.85
C LEU A 151 -1.57 1.49 2.92
N GLY A 152 -0.85 2.61 2.90
CA GLY A 152 0.16 2.93 3.91
C GLY A 152 -0.40 2.94 5.33
N ARG A 153 -1.60 3.53 5.54
CA ARG A 153 -2.29 3.55 6.84
C ARG A 153 -2.69 2.14 7.30
N VAL A 154 -3.23 1.31 6.40
CA VAL A 154 -3.63 -0.07 6.71
C VAL A 154 -2.43 -0.92 7.08
N LEU A 155 -1.34 -0.87 6.30
CA LEU A 155 -0.11 -1.60 6.58
C LEU A 155 0.52 -1.18 7.91
N THR A 156 0.53 0.13 8.20
CA THR A 156 1.00 0.66 9.49
C THR A 156 0.10 0.19 10.64
N ALA A 157 -1.22 0.18 10.46
CA ALA A 157 -2.15 -0.32 11.46
C ALA A 157 -2.00 -1.82 11.70
N ALA A 158 -1.58 -2.59 10.69
CA ALA A 158 -1.25 -4.01 10.82
C ALA A 158 0.11 -4.27 11.50
N GLY A 159 0.88 -3.23 11.82
CA GLY A 159 2.16 -3.33 12.55
C GLY A 159 3.41 -3.22 11.72
N ALA A 160 3.32 -2.98 10.41
CA ALA A 160 4.49 -2.76 9.56
C ALA A 160 5.16 -1.40 9.82
N SER A 161 6.47 -1.34 9.58
CA SER A 161 7.22 -0.09 9.44
C SER A 161 7.14 0.35 7.97
N VAL A 162 6.30 1.34 7.67
CA VAL A 162 6.07 1.81 6.30
C VAL A 162 6.80 3.11 6.07
N THR A 163 7.65 3.14 5.04
CA THR A 163 8.25 4.36 4.48
C THR A 163 7.48 4.70 3.21
N ARG A 164 6.92 5.90 3.14
CA ARG A 164 6.21 6.41 1.95
C ARG A 164 7.18 7.19 1.10
N GLU A 165 7.32 6.81 -0.15
CA GLU A 165 8.27 7.42 -1.07
C GLU A 165 7.56 8.03 -2.28
N PHE A 166 7.99 9.24 -2.64
CA PHE A 166 7.65 9.90 -3.89
C PHE A 166 8.92 9.99 -4.73
N TYR A 167 8.95 9.30 -5.87
CA TYR A 167 10.04 9.36 -6.81
C TYR A 167 9.90 10.58 -7.72
N ILE A 168 10.93 11.42 -7.78
CA ILE A 168 10.96 12.64 -8.57
C ILE A 168 11.79 12.38 -9.82
N ASN A 169 11.14 12.30 -10.98
CA ASN A 169 11.81 12.22 -12.27
C ASN A 169 12.28 13.64 -12.71
N ASP A 170 13.35 14.11 -12.09
CA ASP A 170 13.86 15.48 -12.24
C ASP A 170 15.04 15.58 -13.23
N ARG A 171 15.14 14.63 -14.18
CA ARG A 171 16.19 14.58 -15.20
C ARG A 171 15.64 14.28 -16.60
N GLY A 172 16.50 14.45 -17.61
CA GLY A 172 16.22 14.08 -19.01
C GLY A 172 15.42 15.13 -19.78
N ASN A 173 15.06 14.78 -20.99
CA ASN A 173 14.49 15.68 -21.99
C ASN A 173 13.21 16.39 -21.53
N GLN A 174 12.41 15.76 -20.66
CA GLN A 174 11.19 16.39 -20.15
C GLN A 174 11.50 17.63 -19.32
N MET A 175 12.53 17.56 -18.47
CA MET A 175 12.98 18.70 -17.69
C MET A 175 13.56 19.81 -18.56
N ASP A 176 14.27 19.44 -19.63
CA ASP A 176 14.83 20.40 -20.56
C ASP A 176 13.72 21.14 -21.34
N TYR A 177 12.73 20.40 -21.88
CA TYR A 177 11.54 21.01 -22.52
C TYR A 177 10.73 21.89 -21.56
N PHE A 178 10.63 21.48 -20.30
CA PHE A 178 9.97 22.28 -19.27
C PHE A 178 10.70 23.59 -19.03
N GLY A 179 12.02 23.55 -18.84
CA GLY A 179 12.84 24.76 -18.69
C GLY A 179 12.75 25.71 -19.88
N GLN A 180 12.87 25.19 -21.10
CA GLN A 180 12.72 25.93 -22.35
C GLN A 180 11.34 26.58 -22.49
N SER A 181 10.29 25.89 -22.05
CA SER A 181 8.92 26.41 -22.10
C SER A 181 8.73 27.62 -21.16
N VAL A 182 9.21 27.50 -19.94
CA VAL A 182 9.14 28.61 -18.95
C VAL A 182 9.99 29.78 -19.38
N GLU A 183 11.20 29.54 -19.88
CA GLU A 183 12.08 30.61 -20.44
C GLU A 183 11.41 31.31 -21.60
N ALA A 184 10.89 30.58 -22.60
CA ALA A 184 10.25 31.14 -23.78
C ALA A 184 9.10 32.08 -23.39
N VAL A 185 8.20 31.63 -22.50
CA VAL A 185 7.09 32.46 -22.00
C VAL A 185 7.62 33.71 -21.27
N ALA A 186 8.63 33.58 -20.41
CA ALA A 186 9.21 34.67 -19.68
C ALA A 186 9.83 35.75 -20.58
N LEU A 187 10.35 35.34 -21.76
CA LEU A 187 10.94 36.24 -22.76
C LEU A 187 9.94 36.78 -23.80
N GLY A 188 8.67 36.30 -23.75
CA GLY A 188 7.65 36.64 -24.74
C GLY A 188 7.79 35.90 -26.06
N ASN A 189 8.54 34.83 -26.10
CA ASN A 189 8.72 33.94 -27.26
C ASN A 189 7.65 32.83 -27.33
N PRO A 190 7.41 32.26 -28.51
CA PRO A 190 6.56 31.08 -28.62
C PRO A 190 7.22 29.88 -27.92
N VAL A 191 6.39 29.07 -27.26
CA VAL A 191 6.83 27.80 -26.63
C VAL A 191 7.28 26.82 -27.72
N PRO A 192 8.42 26.11 -27.57
CA PRO A 192 8.85 25.08 -28.51
C PRO A 192 7.78 24.02 -28.79
N GLU A 193 7.83 23.40 -29.98
CA GLU A 193 6.83 22.40 -30.41
C GLU A 193 6.64 21.26 -29.40
N ASN A 194 7.73 20.74 -28.83
CA ASN A 194 7.72 19.68 -27.80
C ASN A 194 7.61 20.24 -26.37
N GLY A 195 7.35 21.55 -26.23
CA GLY A 195 7.28 22.21 -24.94
C GLY A 195 5.95 22.06 -24.23
N TYR A 196 5.95 22.41 -22.97
CA TYR A 196 4.78 22.41 -22.11
C TYR A 196 3.96 23.68 -22.32
N GLN A 197 2.65 23.53 -22.49
CA GLN A 197 1.73 24.63 -22.73
C GLN A 197 0.66 24.66 -21.64
N GLY A 198 0.13 25.85 -21.38
CA GLY A 198 -0.94 26.06 -20.41
C GLY A 198 -0.71 27.28 -19.53
N ASP A 199 -1.74 27.66 -18.79
CA ASP A 199 -1.67 28.86 -17.95
C ASP A 199 -0.66 28.73 -16.81
N TYR A 200 -0.48 27.50 -16.26
CA TYR A 200 0.49 27.25 -15.20
C TYR A 200 1.95 27.57 -15.62
N ILE A 201 2.32 27.44 -16.91
CA ILE A 201 3.63 27.83 -17.42
C ILE A 201 3.79 29.36 -17.37
N LYS A 202 2.71 30.11 -17.65
CA LYS A 202 2.73 31.59 -17.55
C LYS A 202 2.92 32.04 -16.11
N ASP A 203 2.19 31.39 -15.20
CA ASP A 203 2.28 31.68 -13.76
C ASP A 203 3.69 31.37 -13.23
N LEU A 204 4.23 30.19 -13.58
CA LEU A 204 5.61 29.83 -13.23
C LEU A 204 6.64 30.78 -13.80
N ALA A 205 6.50 31.17 -15.08
CA ALA A 205 7.42 32.10 -15.72
C ALA A 205 7.42 33.49 -15.02
N ALA A 206 6.24 33.96 -14.65
CA ALA A 206 6.09 35.21 -13.91
C ALA A 206 6.73 35.10 -12.50
N GLU A 207 6.49 34.02 -11.79
CA GLU A 207 7.02 33.79 -10.45
C GLU A 207 8.55 33.62 -10.45
N VAL A 208 9.09 32.81 -11.40
CA VAL A 208 10.55 32.66 -11.58
C VAL A 208 11.22 33.99 -11.80
N VAL A 209 10.67 34.86 -12.68
CA VAL A 209 11.23 36.20 -12.94
C VAL A 209 11.14 37.10 -11.71
N ALA A 210 10.03 37.04 -10.97
CA ALA A 210 9.85 37.84 -9.77
C ALA A 210 10.83 37.47 -8.65
N GLN A 211 11.13 36.16 -8.51
CA GLN A 211 12.03 35.68 -7.46
C GLN A 211 13.52 35.74 -7.84
N ASN A 212 13.86 35.86 -9.13
CA ASN A 212 15.23 35.77 -9.61
C ASN A 212 15.60 37.04 -10.44
N ALA A 213 15.97 38.10 -9.75
CA ALA A 213 16.40 39.35 -10.40
C ALA A 213 17.58 39.09 -11.35
N GLY A 214 17.47 39.55 -12.61
CA GLY A 214 18.51 39.38 -13.59
C GLY A 214 18.55 38.06 -14.37
N ILE A 215 17.70 37.11 -14.07
CA ILE A 215 17.66 35.77 -14.73
C ILE A 215 17.53 35.90 -16.26
N LYS A 216 16.77 36.92 -16.75
CA LYS A 216 16.60 37.18 -18.19
C LYS A 216 17.86 37.67 -18.89
N ALA A 217 18.80 38.24 -18.13
CA ALA A 217 20.04 38.81 -18.65
C ALA A 217 21.20 37.80 -18.70
N LEU A 218 21.01 36.58 -18.21
CA LEU A 218 22.00 35.54 -18.27
C LEU A 218 22.31 35.14 -19.73
N PRO A 219 23.53 34.65 -20.03
CA PRO A 219 23.83 33.99 -21.29
C PRO A 219 22.87 32.87 -21.58
N GLU A 220 22.51 32.62 -22.84
CA GLU A 220 21.46 31.67 -23.25
C GLU A 220 21.61 30.27 -22.61
N ALA A 221 22.82 29.69 -22.67
CA ALA A 221 23.08 28.37 -22.12
C ALA A 221 22.89 28.28 -20.59
N GLU A 222 23.23 29.37 -19.86
CA GLU A 222 23.04 29.43 -18.42
C GLU A 222 21.58 29.76 -18.06
N ARG A 223 20.96 30.61 -18.87
CA ARG A 223 19.60 31.12 -18.67
C ARG A 223 18.56 29.97 -18.70
N VAL A 224 18.60 29.11 -19.71
CA VAL A 224 17.67 27.98 -19.83
C VAL A 224 17.79 27.05 -18.63
N ILE A 225 19.02 26.80 -18.16
CA ILE A 225 19.26 25.96 -16.96
C ILE A 225 18.71 26.67 -15.72
N ALA A 226 18.96 27.97 -15.56
CA ALA A 226 18.46 28.73 -14.43
C ALA A 226 16.92 28.75 -14.37
N PHE A 227 16.24 28.91 -15.52
CA PHE A 227 14.79 28.83 -15.60
C PHE A 227 14.29 27.43 -15.26
N ARG A 228 14.93 26.37 -15.77
CA ARG A 228 14.59 24.99 -15.47
C ARG A 228 14.64 24.71 -13.96
N GLU A 229 15.75 25.05 -13.32
CA GLU A 229 15.94 24.78 -11.89
C GLU A 229 14.99 25.60 -11.02
N ALA A 230 14.81 26.88 -11.31
CA ALA A 230 13.89 27.73 -10.56
C ALA A 230 12.43 27.27 -10.71
N ALA A 231 11.99 26.94 -11.92
CA ALA A 231 10.65 26.43 -12.18
C ALA A 231 10.43 25.05 -11.54
N TYR A 232 11.44 24.17 -11.58
CA TYR A 232 11.41 22.88 -10.92
C TYR A 232 11.14 23.00 -9.42
N GLN A 233 11.86 23.87 -8.73
CA GLN A 233 11.68 24.08 -7.29
C GLN A 233 10.27 24.60 -6.96
N LEU A 234 9.73 25.52 -7.76
CA LEU A 234 8.39 26.05 -7.58
C LEU A 234 7.32 24.97 -7.83
N GLN A 235 7.47 24.20 -8.91
CA GLN A 235 6.52 23.15 -9.26
C GLN A 235 6.51 22.01 -8.23
N LEU A 236 7.68 21.57 -7.77
CA LEU A 236 7.80 20.56 -6.72
C LEU A 236 7.15 21.03 -5.41
N LYS A 237 7.40 22.28 -5.04
CA LYS A 237 6.79 22.89 -3.85
C LYS A 237 5.25 22.97 -3.97
N ASP A 238 4.73 23.26 -5.17
CA ASP A 238 3.28 23.26 -5.40
C ASP A 238 2.71 21.84 -5.28
N GLN A 239 3.36 20.83 -5.86
CA GLN A 239 2.95 19.41 -5.71
C GLN A 239 2.93 19.00 -4.24
N GLN A 240 3.97 19.32 -3.47
CA GLN A 240 4.02 19.05 -2.03
C GLN A 240 2.87 19.72 -1.29
N ARG A 241 2.63 21.01 -1.55
CA ARG A 241 1.53 21.77 -0.94
C ARG A 241 0.15 21.16 -1.24
N VAL A 242 -0.07 20.74 -2.49
CA VAL A 242 -1.33 20.10 -2.91
C VAL A 242 -1.53 18.78 -2.18
N LEU A 243 -0.49 17.94 -2.07
CA LEU A 243 -0.55 16.66 -1.38
C LEU A 243 -0.75 16.83 0.12
N ASP A 244 -0.10 17.81 0.74
CA ASP A 244 -0.34 18.15 2.15
C ASP A 244 -1.79 18.60 2.39
N THR A 245 -2.34 19.43 1.48
CA THR A 245 -3.75 19.84 1.55
C THR A 245 -4.70 18.64 1.40
N PHE A 246 -4.32 17.65 0.59
CA PHE A 246 -5.05 16.39 0.40
C PHE A 246 -4.79 15.38 1.54
N ASN A 247 -4.02 15.76 2.55
CA ASN A 247 -3.62 14.92 3.70
C ASN A 247 -2.88 13.63 3.28
N THR A 248 -2.08 13.73 2.24
CA THR A 248 -1.19 12.67 1.74
C THR A 248 0.24 13.09 1.95
N HIS A 249 0.95 12.41 2.85
CA HIS A 249 2.31 12.77 3.27
C HIS A 249 3.32 11.71 2.87
N PHE A 250 4.52 12.16 2.52
CA PHE A 250 5.65 11.31 2.16
C PHE A 250 6.80 11.48 3.15
N ASP A 251 7.45 10.36 3.47
CA ASP A 251 8.63 10.33 4.33
C ASP A 251 9.90 10.64 3.52
N VAL A 252 9.90 10.24 2.24
CA VAL A 252 11.03 10.40 1.32
C VAL A 252 10.55 11.03 0.00
N TRP A 253 11.26 12.06 -0.43
CA TRP A 253 11.17 12.68 -1.76
C TRP A 253 12.46 12.32 -2.48
N PHE A 254 12.43 11.27 -3.28
CA PHE A 254 13.62 10.68 -3.89
C PHE A 254 13.89 11.30 -5.27
N SER A 255 15.02 11.97 -5.43
CA SER A 255 15.44 12.61 -6.71
C SER A 255 16.19 11.60 -7.57
N GLU A 256 15.77 11.43 -8.83
CA GLU A 256 16.49 10.61 -9.81
C GLU A 256 17.92 11.10 -10.05
N ARG A 257 18.15 12.41 -9.97
CA ARG A 257 19.50 13.00 -10.13
C ARG A 257 20.50 12.38 -9.18
N SER A 258 20.10 12.07 -7.94
CA SER A 258 21.02 11.50 -6.95
C SER A 258 21.62 10.16 -7.42
N LEU A 259 20.87 9.35 -8.16
CA LEU A 259 21.37 8.08 -8.71
C LEU A 259 22.53 8.29 -9.73
N HIS A 260 22.45 9.38 -10.51
CA HIS A 260 23.49 9.71 -11.47
C HIS A 260 24.68 10.41 -10.82
N ASP A 261 24.41 11.32 -9.89
CA ASP A 261 25.46 12.08 -9.18
C ASP A 261 26.35 11.16 -8.31
N GLU A 262 25.74 10.08 -7.77
CA GLU A 262 26.42 9.07 -6.96
C GLU A 262 27.01 7.91 -7.79
N GLY A 263 26.79 7.88 -9.12
CA GLY A 263 27.25 6.79 -9.99
C GLY A 263 26.50 5.48 -9.81
N SER A 264 25.32 5.51 -9.17
CA SER A 264 24.53 4.31 -8.86
C SER A 264 24.00 3.62 -10.10
N VAL A 265 23.67 4.38 -11.16
CA VAL A 265 23.22 3.84 -12.46
C VAL A 265 24.34 3.08 -13.13
N GLU A 266 25.53 3.67 -13.24
CA GLU A 266 26.73 3.06 -13.83
C GLU A 266 27.10 1.78 -13.08
N HIS A 267 27.12 1.81 -11.74
CA HIS A 267 27.40 0.66 -10.90
C HIS A 267 26.36 -0.47 -11.12
N GLY A 268 25.07 -0.11 -11.20
CA GLY A 268 24.01 -1.09 -11.51
C GLY A 268 24.21 -1.75 -12.86
N MET A 269 24.53 -0.97 -13.87
CA MET A 269 24.80 -1.46 -15.23
C MET A 269 26.03 -2.37 -15.30
N GLU A 270 27.12 -2.01 -14.61
CA GLU A 270 28.33 -2.86 -14.52
C GLU A 270 28.02 -4.21 -13.88
N LYS A 271 27.24 -4.20 -12.79
CA LYS A 271 26.82 -5.43 -12.10
C LYS A 271 25.98 -6.33 -13.00
N LEU A 272 24.99 -5.77 -13.69
CA LEU A 272 24.13 -6.53 -14.63
C LEU A 272 24.92 -7.08 -15.82
N ARG A 273 25.91 -6.34 -16.35
CA ARG A 273 26.82 -6.83 -17.39
C ARG A 273 27.68 -7.99 -16.89
N ALA A 274 28.26 -7.85 -15.68
CA ALA A 274 29.07 -8.91 -15.07
C ALA A 274 28.27 -10.20 -14.82
N GLN A 275 26.97 -10.09 -14.59
CA GLN A 275 26.06 -11.23 -14.42
C GLN A 275 25.54 -11.81 -15.75
N GLY A 276 25.85 -11.20 -16.91
CA GLY A 276 25.44 -11.67 -18.23
C GLY A 276 23.99 -11.39 -18.63
N HIS A 277 23.29 -10.53 -17.88
CA HIS A 277 21.88 -10.21 -18.11
C HIS A 277 21.66 -9.02 -19.06
N VAL A 278 22.72 -8.49 -19.67
CA VAL A 278 22.68 -7.33 -20.55
C VAL A 278 23.13 -7.74 -21.95
N PHE A 279 22.46 -7.20 -22.97
CA PHE A 279 22.85 -7.35 -24.37
C PHE A 279 22.69 -6.03 -25.12
N GLU A 280 23.34 -5.90 -26.27
CA GLU A 280 23.30 -4.70 -27.13
C GLU A 280 22.66 -5.00 -28.46
N VAL A 281 21.71 -4.15 -28.89
CA VAL A 281 21.06 -4.19 -30.19
C VAL A 281 20.92 -2.77 -30.71
N ASP A 282 21.37 -2.51 -31.93
CA ASP A 282 21.28 -1.22 -32.62
C ASP A 282 21.84 -0.04 -31.80
N GLY A 283 22.90 -0.28 -31.04
CA GLY A 283 23.54 0.72 -30.18
C GLY A 283 22.78 1.01 -28.85
N ALA A 284 21.70 0.32 -28.58
CA ALA A 284 20.97 0.38 -27.31
C ALA A 284 21.33 -0.79 -26.40
N VAL A 285 21.40 -0.50 -25.11
CA VAL A 285 21.67 -1.51 -24.06
C VAL A 285 20.36 -2.00 -23.49
N TRP A 286 20.16 -3.31 -23.50
CA TRP A 286 18.93 -3.97 -23.07
C TRP A 286 19.19 -4.93 -21.91
N LEU A 287 18.24 -4.97 -20.96
CA LEU A 287 18.18 -6.00 -19.91
C LEU A 287 17.40 -7.21 -20.46
N ARG A 288 17.94 -8.42 -20.28
CA ARG A 288 17.24 -9.66 -20.63
C ARG A 288 16.27 -10.03 -19.52
N THR A 289 15.09 -9.46 -19.56
CA THR A 289 14.05 -9.63 -18.52
C THR A 289 13.51 -11.05 -18.48
N THR A 290 13.59 -11.82 -19.58
CA THR A 290 13.23 -13.23 -19.63
C THR A 290 14.06 -14.11 -18.68
N ASP A 291 15.29 -13.72 -18.34
CA ASP A 291 16.12 -14.42 -17.35
C ASP A 291 15.50 -14.36 -15.94
N PHE A 292 14.59 -13.43 -15.69
CA PHE A 292 13.90 -13.19 -14.43
C PHE A 292 12.43 -13.59 -14.45
N GLY A 293 11.97 -14.26 -15.52
CA GLY A 293 10.61 -14.78 -15.64
C GLY A 293 9.60 -13.81 -16.27
N ASP A 294 10.08 -12.74 -16.88
CA ASP A 294 9.24 -11.88 -17.72
C ASP A 294 8.94 -12.57 -19.06
N ASP A 295 7.85 -12.19 -19.71
CA ASP A 295 7.38 -12.75 -20.98
C ASP A 295 7.86 -11.97 -22.22
N LYS A 296 8.67 -10.90 -22.04
CA LYS A 296 9.18 -10.01 -23.09
C LYS A 296 10.68 -9.80 -22.97
#